data_5092ff18b9c7c3d25631d624f7db7b2f
#
_entry.id   5092ff18b9c7c3d25631d624f7db7b2f
#
_cell.length_a   1.000
_cell.length_b   1.000
_cell.length_c   1.000
_cell.angle_alpha   90.00
_cell.angle_beta   90.00
_cell.angle_gamma   90.00
#
_symmetry.space_group_name_H-M   'P 1'
#
loop_
_entity.id
_entity.type
_entity.pdbx_description
1 polymer ?
#
loop_
_entity_poly.entity_id
_entity_poly.type
_entity_poly.pdbx_seq_one_letter_code
_entity_poly.pdbx_strand_id
1 'polypeptide(L)'
;KLGLTSEYFAELEYSKPDILSAMERMVPRIPLDAARWEGEMFEIANTFSDAGVTSKFHEGAADIMSLANKTPIARETRETVDETRSLNDVLDMYVNAIKK
;
A
#
# COMPACT_ATOMS: atom_id res chain seq x y z
N LYS A 1 -6.65 11.24 -4.26
CA LYS A 1 -6.42 11.84 -5.58
C LYS A 1 -7.71 12.26 -6.27
N LEU A 2 -8.80 11.53 -6.03
CA LEU A 2 -10.11 11.85 -6.61
C LEU A 2 -10.91 12.84 -5.77
N GLY A 3 -10.39 13.28 -4.62
CA GLY A 3 -11.08 14.21 -3.74
C GLY A 3 -12.21 13.58 -2.94
N LEU A 4 -12.20 12.26 -2.78
CA LEU A 4 -13.28 11.51 -2.11
C LEU A 4 -12.85 10.90 -0.78
N THR A 5 -11.67 11.27 -0.28
CA THR A 5 -11.09 10.63 0.90
C THR A 5 -12.00 10.74 2.13
N SER A 6 -12.52 11.93 2.41
CA SER A 6 -13.37 12.16 3.59
C SER A 6 -14.63 11.32 3.54
N GLU A 7 -15.29 11.29 2.38
CA GLU A 7 -16.52 10.52 2.19
C GLU A 7 -16.25 9.03 2.31
N TYR A 8 -15.15 8.56 1.74
CA TYR A 8 -14.79 7.15 1.79
C TYR A 8 -14.50 6.71 3.23
N PHE A 9 -13.74 7.51 3.97
CA PHE A 9 -13.42 7.18 5.36
C PHE A 9 -14.65 7.22 6.26
N ALA A 10 -15.55 8.19 6.03
CA ALA A 10 -16.80 8.26 6.77
C ALA A 10 -17.66 7.01 6.53
N GLU A 11 -17.73 6.55 5.28
CA GLU A 11 -18.46 5.32 4.95
C GLU A 11 -17.82 4.09 5.58
N LEU A 12 -16.49 3.99 5.57
CA LEU A 12 -15.79 2.88 6.21
C LEU A 12 -16.03 2.88 7.71
N GLU A 13 -15.99 4.05 8.35
CA GLU A 13 -16.24 4.15 9.79
C GLU A 13 -17.64 3.66 10.13
N TYR A 14 -18.61 3.97 9.28
CA TYR A 14 -19.99 3.54 9.47
C TYR A 14 -20.20 2.06 9.21
N SER A 15 -19.73 1.56 8.05
CA SER A 15 -20.07 0.23 7.57
C SER A 15 -19.02 -0.83 7.88
N LYS A 16 -17.74 -0.45 7.98
CA LYS A 16 -16.63 -1.38 8.21
C LYS A 16 -15.56 -0.76 9.12
N PRO A 17 -15.91 -0.43 10.38
CA PRO A 17 -14.94 0.22 11.27
C PRO A 17 -13.68 -0.62 11.53
N ASP A 18 -13.80 -1.94 11.54
CA ASP A 18 -12.65 -2.83 11.76
C ASP A 18 -11.66 -2.73 10.60
N ILE A 19 -12.15 -2.59 9.37
CA ILE A 19 -11.29 -2.43 8.19
C ILE A 19 -10.57 -1.10 8.25
N LEU A 20 -11.28 -0.01 8.58
CA LEU A 20 -10.66 1.30 8.69
C LEU A 20 -9.58 1.30 9.77
N SER A 21 -9.86 0.71 10.93
CA SER A 21 -8.89 0.61 12.02
C SER A 21 -7.64 -0.15 11.58
N ALA A 22 -7.83 -1.26 10.85
CA ALA A 22 -6.70 -2.04 10.32
C ALA A 22 -5.88 -1.22 9.33
N MET A 23 -6.53 -0.45 8.46
CA MET A 23 -5.84 0.41 7.50
C MET A 23 -5.01 1.48 8.21
N GLU A 24 -5.56 2.13 9.23
CA GLU A 24 -4.85 3.15 9.98
C GLU A 24 -3.58 2.59 10.63
N ARG A 25 -3.61 1.33 11.05
CA ARG A 25 -2.48 0.66 11.70
C ARG A 25 -1.48 0.12 10.69
N MET A 26 -1.94 -0.47 9.59
CA MET A 26 -1.11 -1.25 8.68
C MET A 26 -0.58 -0.47 7.48
N VAL A 27 -1.40 0.39 6.88
CA VAL A 27 -1.01 1.10 5.65
C VAL A 27 0.26 1.94 5.84
N PRO A 28 0.44 2.65 6.97
CA PRO A 28 1.68 3.42 7.16
C PRO A 28 2.96 2.57 7.22
N ARG A 29 2.83 1.28 7.44
CA ARG A 29 4.00 0.39 7.57
C ARG A 29 4.31 -0.40 6.30
N ILE A 30 3.40 -0.43 5.33
CA ILE A 30 3.59 -1.19 4.09
C ILE A 30 4.91 -0.84 3.38
N PRO A 31 5.30 0.44 3.25
CA PRO A 31 6.53 0.76 2.52
C PRO A 31 7.81 0.20 3.15
N LEU A 32 7.79 -0.16 4.43
CA LEU A 32 8.96 -0.74 5.08
C LEU A 32 9.39 -2.07 4.44
N ASP A 33 8.43 -2.84 3.93
CA ASP A 33 8.67 -4.14 3.31
C ASP A 33 8.43 -4.14 1.79
N ALA A 34 8.16 -2.98 1.21
CA ALA A 34 7.65 -2.89 -0.16
C ALA A 34 8.61 -3.49 -1.20
N ALA A 35 9.91 -3.25 -1.06
CA ALA A 35 10.89 -3.77 -2.02
C ALA A 35 10.89 -5.31 -2.04
N ARG A 36 10.82 -5.93 -0.85
CA ARG A 36 10.77 -7.39 -0.75
C ARG A 36 9.46 -7.94 -1.29
N TRP A 37 8.34 -7.32 -0.92
CA TRP A 37 7.02 -7.78 -1.35
C TRP A 37 6.81 -7.61 -2.84
N GLU A 38 7.40 -6.60 -3.45
CA GLU A 38 7.34 -6.43 -4.91
C GLU A 38 7.89 -7.69 -5.60
N GLY A 39 9.08 -8.14 -5.20
CA GLY A 39 9.70 -9.33 -5.75
C GLY A 39 8.86 -10.59 -5.50
N GLU A 40 8.33 -10.74 -4.29
CA GLU A 40 7.46 -11.87 -3.95
C GLU A 40 6.19 -11.89 -4.79
N MET A 41 5.59 -10.72 -5.06
CA MET A 41 4.39 -10.65 -5.89
C MET A 41 4.68 -11.07 -7.34
N PHE A 42 5.84 -10.70 -7.89
CA PHE A 42 6.24 -11.15 -9.22
C PHE A 42 6.46 -12.66 -9.27
N GLU A 43 7.03 -13.25 -8.24
CA GLU A 43 7.21 -14.71 -8.17
C GLU A 43 5.87 -15.43 -8.16
N ILE A 44 4.90 -14.95 -7.40
CA ILE A 44 3.55 -15.51 -7.35
C ILE A 44 2.86 -15.35 -8.69
N ALA A 45 3.00 -14.17 -9.32
CA ALA A 45 2.43 -13.91 -10.64
C ALA A 45 2.95 -14.91 -11.67
N ASN A 46 4.26 -15.19 -11.67
CA ASN A 46 4.86 -16.14 -12.58
C ASN A 46 4.32 -17.55 -12.33
N THR A 47 4.16 -17.94 -11.08
CA THR A 47 3.59 -19.25 -10.73
C THR A 47 2.18 -19.40 -11.28
N PHE A 48 1.35 -18.37 -11.15
CA PHE A 48 -0.02 -18.39 -11.68
C PHE A 48 -0.01 -18.48 -13.20
N SER A 49 0.85 -17.69 -13.86
CA SER A 49 0.97 -17.70 -15.31
C SER A 49 1.38 -19.08 -15.81
N ASP A 50 2.35 -19.71 -15.16
CA ASP A 50 2.81 -21.07 -15.54
C ASP A 50 1.71 -22.10 -15.39
N ALA A 51 0.78 -21.89 -14.47
CA ALA A 51 -0.35 -22.77 -14.26
C ALA A 51 -1.55 -22.47 -15.17
N GLY A 52 -1.43 -21.49 -16.06
CA GLY A 52 -2.51 -21.09 -16.95
C GLY A 52 -3.58 -20.22 -16.29
N VAL A 53 -3.27 -19.62 -15.13
CA VAL A 53 -4.18 -18.76 -14.40
C VAL A 53 -3.68 -17.32 -14.52
N THR A 54 -4.62 -16.36 -14.51
CA THR A 54 -4.23 -14.95 -14.67
C THR A 54 -3.22 -14.51 -13.63
N SER A 55 -2.18 -13.81 -14.08
CA SER A 55 -1.16 -13.20 -13.23
C SER A 55 -1.49 -11.77 -12.84
N LYS A 56 -2.60 -11.22 -13.37
CA LYS A 56 -2.87 -9.77 -13.29
C LYS A 56 -3.09 -9.26 -11.88
N PHE A 57 -3.67 -10.08 -10.99
CA PHE A 57 -3.89 -9.69 -9.61
C PHE A 57 -2.55 -9.40 -8.91
N HIS A 58 -1.60 -10.32 -9.01
CA HIS A 58 -0.32 -10.17 -8.33
C HIS A 58 0.61 -9.21 -9.07
N GLU A 59 0.46 -9.06 -10.39
CA GLU A 59 1.17 -7.99 -11.10
C GLU A 59 0.72 -6.62 -10.63
N GLY A 60 -0.60 -6.43 -10.46
CA GLY A 60 -1.12 -5.18 -9.89
C GLY A 60 -0.63 -4.94 -8.48
N ALA A 61 -0.59 -5.99 -7.65
CA ALA A 61 -0.04 -5.88 -6.30
C ALA A 61 1.44 -5.47 -6.33
N ALA A 62 2.22 -6.04 -7.26
CA ALA A 62 3.62 -5.65 -7.42
C ALA A 62 3.76 -4.17 -7.80
N ASP A 63 2.87 -3.67 -8.66
CA ASP A 63 2.88 -2.26 -9.05
C ASP A 63 2.61 -1.34 -7.84
N ILE A 64 1.68 -1.73 -6.96
CA ILE A 64 1.41 -0.97 -5.74
C ILE A 64 2.64 -1.00 -4.81
N MET A 65 3.31 -2.15 -4.68
CA MET A 65 4.53 -2.23 -3.87
C MET A 65 5.65 -1.38 -4.46
N SER A 66 5.77 -1.33 -5.78
CA SER A 66 6.72 -0.45 -6.45
C SER A 66 6.46 1.01 -6.11
N LEU A 67 5.18 1.41 -6.12
CA LEU A 67 4.79 2.77 -5.74
C LEU A 67 5.12 3.03 -4.27
N ALA A 68 4.79 2.10 -3.38
CA ALA A 68 5.09 2.22 -1.96
C ALA A 68 6.59 2.41 -1.71
N ASN A 69 7.43 1.72 -2.49
CA ASN A 69 8.88 1.82 -2.37
C ASN A 69 9.42 3.19 -2.78
N LYS A 70 8.62 4.00 -3.47
CA LYS A 70 9.01 5.37 -3.85
C LYS A 70 8.68 6.40 -2.77
N THR A 71 7.97 6.01 -1.72
CA THR A 71 7.63 6.94 -0.63
C THR A 71 8.81 7.08 0.33
N PRO A 72 8.89 8.21 1.08
CA PRO A 72 9.96 8.39 2.06
C PRO A 72 10.01 7.30 3.14
N ILE A 73 8.86 6.70 3.47
CA ILE A 73 8.78 5.65 4.50
C ILE A 73 9.66 4.45 4.13
N ALA A 74 9.82 4.17 2.84
CA ALA A 74 10.64 3.05 2.39
C ALA A 74 12.13 3.20 2.76
N ARG A 75 12.56 4.39 3.14
CA ARG A 75 13.94 4.65 3.56
C ARG A 75 14.10 4.50 5.07
N GLU A 76 13.02 4.27 5.81
CA GLU A 76 13.04 4.06 7.25
C GLU A 76 13.11 2.56 7.55
N THR A 77 13.36 2.22 8.82
CA THR A 77 13.38 0.84 9.28
C THR A 77 12.33 0.66 10.36
N ARG A 78 12.13 -0.59 10.81
CA ARG A 78 11.19 -0.85 11.91
C ARG A 78 11.58 -0.13 13.19
N GLU A 79 12.89 0.17 13.36
CA GLU A 79 13.41 0.88 14.53
C GLU A 79 13.32 2.40 14.38
N THR A 80 13.35 2.93 13.15
CA THR A 80 13.41 4.37 12.90
C THR A 80 12.12 4.93 12.33
N VAL A 81 11.12 4.09 12.05
CA VAL A 81 9.87 4.55 11.44
C VAL A 81 9.15 5.56 12.33
N ASP A 82 8.69 6.63 11.72
CA ASP A 82 7.88 7.64 12.41
C ASP A 82 6.44 7.11 12.55
N GLU A 83 6.07 6.72 13.76
CA GLU A 83 4.77 6.12 14.05
C GLU A 83 3.67 7.17 14.29
N THR A 84 4.01 8.46 14.19
CA THR A 84 3.03 9.53 14.40
C THR A 84 2.23 9.89 13.15
N ARG A 85 2.58 9.32 12.00
CA ARG A 85 1.91 9.63 10.74
C ARG A 85 0.46 9.13 10.75
N SER A 86 -0.44 9.99 10.30
CA SER A 86 -1.83 9.58 10.07
C SER A 86 -1.95 8.83 8.75
N LEU A 87 -3.06 8.15 8.56
CA LEU A 87 -3.36 7.51 7.27
C LEU A 87 -3.38 8.55 6.14
N ASN A 88 -3.95 9.73 6.38
CA ASN A 88 -3.97 10.79 5.38
C ASN A 88 -2.57 11.25 4.99
N ASP A 89 -1.65 11.37 5.95
CA ASP A 89 -0.25 11.73 5.67
C ASP A 89 0.38 10.71 4.71
N VAL A 90 0.14 9.44 4.95
CA VAL A 90 0.69 8.37 4.13
C VAL A 90 0.08 8.39 2.73
N LEU A 91 -1.23 8.58 2.62
CA LEU A 91 -1.89 8.68 1.32
C LEU A 91 -1.36 9.85 0.50
N ASP A 92 -1.06 10.97 1.15
CA ASP A 92 -0.44 12.12 0.47
C ASP A 92 0.93 11.75 -0.08
N MET A 93 1.70 10.95 0.63
CA MET A 93 3.00 10.47 0.14
C MET A 93 2.84 9.61 -1.12
N TYR A 94 1.84 8.74 -1.16
CA TYR A 94 1.55 7.95 -2.35
C TYR A 94 1.14 8.83 -3.53
N VAL A 95 0.28 9.82 -3.30
CA VAL A 95 -0.14 10.75 -4.36
C VAL A 95 1.07 11.52 -4.90
N ASN A 96 1.96 11.97 -4.02
CA ASN A 96 3.17 12.67 -4.45
C ASN A 96 4.10 11.75 -5.25
N ALA A 97 4.18 10.48 -4.89
CA ALA A 97 4.99 9.51 -5.63
C ALA A 97 4.42 9.25 -7.04
N ILE A 98 3.11 9.25 -7.19
CA ILE A 98 2.47 9.10 -8.50
C ILE A 98 2.80 10.27 -9.42
N LYS A 99 2.85 11.49 -8.87
CA LYS A 99 3.11 12.71 -9.65
C LYS A 99 4.53 12.79 -10.19
N LYS A 100 5.42 12.02 -9.65
CA LYS A 100 6.81 11.97 -10.10
C LYS A 100 6.98 10.93 -11.19
#